data_ea44bf9e74ff2c92f8391469014645a5
#
_entry.id   ea44bf9e74ff2c92f8391469014645a5
#
_cell.length_a   1.000
_cell.length_b   1.000
_cell.length_c   1.000
_cell.angle_alpha   90.00
_cell.angle_beta   90.00
_cell.angle_gamma   90.00
#
_symmetry.space_group_name_H-M   'P 1'
#
loop_
_entity.id
_entity.type
_entity.pdbx_description
1 polymer ?
#
loop_
_entity_poly.entity_id
_entity_poly.type
_entity_poly.pdbx_seq_one_letter_code
_entity_poly.pdbx_strand_id
1 'polypeptide(L)'
;LDVEASRAWASAFPKQNGTWTNQEGTFTQTSSEEGTARLCPISVSGDRYSWRVEARKDSGNEGFLMLFDYTDRQNYCWFNVGGWNNTQSAIEQTITGGKEKLSGESKQKVQNGVWYTLQVDVDRDSVTCMVDGKVWCKGMLTGGDMHGIYSNSTVDEKTHTLYTKVINLGHDATEGTLHLCGGHATKATITRLAAEQGTDENTMQEPLKVAPLQVEAQVEPDQSTIRFQVPPFSISILSVSLQ
;
A
#
# COMPACT_ATOMS: atom_id res chain seq x y z
N LEU A 1 -0.75 -27.34 3.03
CA LEU A 1 -1.19 -26.76 1.74
C LEU A 1 -1.81 -27.87 0.91
N ASP A 2 -3.05 -27.70 0.45
CA ASP A 2 -3.71 -28.63 -0.45
C ASP A 2 -3.03 -28.55 -1.83
N VAL A 3 -2.48 -29.68 -2.28
CA VAL A 3 -1.69 -29.75 -3.52
C VAL A 3 -2.56 -29.46 -4.77
N GLU A 4 -3.85 -29.81 -4.75
CA GLU A 4 -4.77 -29.49 -5.85
C GLU A 4 -5.11 -27.99 -5.91
N ALA A 5 -5.37 -27.37 -4.77
CA ALA A 5 -5.55 -25.93 -4.67
C ALA A 5 -4.28 -25.17 -5.10
N SER A 6 -3.09 -25.67 -4.73
CA SER A 6 -1.82 -25.10 -5.17
C SER A 6 -1.59 -25.22 -6.68
N ARG A 7 -2.02 -26.31 -7.32
CA ARG A 7 -1.91 -26.50 -8.79
C ARG A 7 -2.86 -25.60 -9.56
N ALA A 8 -4.13 -25.51 -9.15
CA ALA A 8 -5.12 -24.62 -9.75
C ALA A 8 -4.70 -23.16 -9.60
N TRP A 9 -4.17 -22.80 -8.45
CA TRP A 9 -3.68 -21.49 -8.13
C TRP A 9 -2.46 -21.11 -8.96
N ALA A 10 -1.49 -22.03 -9.11
CA ALA A 10 -0.30 -21.83 -9.90
C ALA A 10 -0.60 -21.59 -11.40
N SER A 11 -1.66 -22.18 -11.95
CA SER A 11 -2.06 -21.94 -13.34
C SER A 11 -2.65 -20.55 -13.59
N ALA A 12 -3.16 -19.90 -12.54
CA ALA A 12 -3.80 -18.59 -12.64
C ALA A 12 -2.81 -17.40 -12.62
N PHE A 13 -1.53 -17.63 -12.29
CA PHE A 13 -0.52 -16.56 -12.26
C PHE A 13 -0.24 -16.01 -13.67
N PRO A 14 -0.57 -14.74 -13.95
CA PRO A 14 -0.25 -14.16 -15.23
C PRO A 14 1.27 -14.05 -15.41
N LYS A 15 1.76 -14.50 -16.55
CA LYS A 15 3.15 -14.30 -16.96
C LYS A 15 3.34 -12.83 -17.34
N GLN A 16 4.25 -12.15 -16.69
CA GLN A 16 4.59 -10.78 -17.05
C GLN A 16 5.58 -10.75 -18.23
N ASN A 17 6.70 -11.44 -18.08
CA ASN A 17 7.74 -11.60 -19.09
C ASN A 17 8.70 -12.73 -18.68
N GLY A 18 9.65 -13.05 -19.56
CA GLY A 18 10.62 -14.12 -19.32
C GLY A 18 10.10 -15.51 -19.69
N THR A 19 10.93 -16.51 -19.54
CA THR A 19 10.63 -17.92 -19.82
C THR A 19 10.35 -18.66 -18.53
N TRP A 20 9.09 -19.11 -18.39
CA TRP A 20 8.60 -19.75 -17.20
C TRP A 20 7.99 -21.12 -17.52
N THR A 21 8.33 -22.10 -16.70
CA THR A 21 7.67 -23.41 -16.68
C THR A 21 7.01 -23.64 -15.34
N ASN A 22 5.97 -24.46 -15.33
CA ASN A 22 5.29 -24.91 -14.12
C ASN A 22 5.26 -26.43 -14.10
N GLN A 23 5.88 -27.02 -13.11
CA GLN A 23 5.83 -28.46 -12.86
C GLN A 23 5.34 -28.69 -11.43
N GLU A 24 4.15 -29.27 -11.32
CA GLU A 24 3.54 -29.65 -10.03
C GLU A 24 3.50 -28.51 -9.00
N GLY A 25 3.23 -27.27 -9.46
CA GLY A 25 3.17 -26.09 -8.59
C GLY A 25 4.53 -25.41 -8.38
N THR A 26 5.63 -25.95 -8.91
CA THR A 26 6.93 -25.29 -8.91
C THR A 26 7.11 -24.48 -10.18
N PHE A 27 7.28 -23.18 -10.04
CA PHE A 27 7.61 -22.27 -11.12
C PHE A 27 9.12 -22.18 -11.31
N THR A 28 9.58 -22.42 -12.52
CA THR A 28 10.99 -22.24 -12.89
C THR A 28 11.10 -21.15 -13.94
N GLN A 29 11.95 -20.17 -13.68
CA GLN A 29 12.29 -19.09 -14.60
C GLN A 29 13.70 -19.32 -15.14
N THR A 30 13.87 -19.27 -16.46
CA THR A 30 15.15 -19.57 -17.14
C THR A 30 15.64 -18.45 -18.06
N SER A 31 14.89 -17.34 -18.18
CA SER A 31 15.32 -16.20 -18.99
C SER A 31 16.40 -15.39 -18.26
N SER A 32 17.33 -14.85 -19.02
CA SER A 32 18.30 -13.85 -18.55
C SER A 32 17.83 -12.41 -18.75
N GLU A 33 16.58 -12.20 -19.20
CA GLU A 33 16.00 -10.87 -19.38
C GLU A 33 15.80 -10.19 -18.03
N GLU A 34 16.07 -8.90 -17.97
CA GLU A 34 15.80 -8.08 -16.79
C GLU A 34 14.30 -7.91 -16.56
N GLY A 35 13.91 -7.75 -15.29
CA GLY A 35 12.54 -7.50 -14.88
C GLY A 35 11.59 -8.67 -15.15
N THR A 36 12.07 -9.90 -15.23
CA THR A 36 11.21 -11.09 -15.32
C THR A 36 10.41 -11.26 -14.03
N ALA A 37 9.07 -11.31 -14.15
CA ALA A 37 8.19 -11.41 -13.00
C ALA A 37 6.94 -12.24 -13.30
N ARG A 38 6.36 -12.81 -12.24
CA ARG A 38 5.01 -13.35 -12.22
C ARG A 38 4.26 -12.71 -11.06
N LEU A 39 3.07 -12.19 -11.34
CA LEU A 39 2.22 -11.58 -10.32
C LEU A 39 1.26 -12.63 -9.75
N CYS A 40 1.10 -12.61 -8.44
CA CYS A 40 0.04 -13.33 -7.76
C CYS A 40 -1.30 -12.63 -8.02
N PRO A 41 -2.35 -13.31 -8.49
CA PRO A 41 -3.64 -12.69 -8.77
C PRO A 41 -4.48 -12.44 -7.51
N ILE A 42 -3.91 -12.62 -6.34
CA ILE A 42 -4.61 -12.40 -5.07
C ILE A 42 -4.45 -10.94 -4.68
N SER A 43 -5.59 -10.26 -4.51
CA SER A 43 -5.62 -8.95 -3.85
C SER A 43 -5.57 -9.14 -2.34
N VAL A 44 -4.65 -8.45 -1.70
CA VAL A 44 -4.57 -8.38 -0.25
C VAL A 44 -5.42 -7.19 0.20
N SER A 45 -6.41 -7.42 1.05
CA SER A 45 -7.20 -6.37 1.68
C SER A 45 -6.65 -6.10 3.08
N GLY A 46 -6.39 -4.81 3.38
CA GLY A 46 -5.89 -4.37 4.68
C GLY A 46 -4.39 -4.11 4.71
N ASP A 47 -3.97 -3.50 5.81
CA ASP A 47 -2.63 -2.98 6.05
C ASP A 47 -1.72 -3.97 6.81
N ARG A 48 -2.19 -5.22 7.00
CA ARG A 48 -1.46 -6.27 7.72
C ARG A 48 -1.57 -7.59 7.02
N TYR A 49 -0.45 -8.11 6.58
CA TYR A 49 -0.38 -9.42 5.92
C TYR A 49 1.02 -10.01 6.00
N SER A 50 1.07 -11.31 5.74
CA SER A 50 2.31 -12.07 5.58
C SER A 50 2.34 -12.69 4.20
N TRP A 51 3.43 -12.46 3.46
CA TRP A 51 3.71 -13.05 2.16
C TRP A 51 4.89 -14.00 2.27
N ARG A 52 4.69 -15.28 1.94
CA ARG A 52 5.71 -16.31 2.09
C ARG A 52 5.82 -17.15 0.83
N VAL A 53 7.06 -17.44 0.43
CA VAL A 53 7.36 -18.32 -0.72
C VAL A 53 8.63 -19.12 -0.45
N GLU A 54 8.69 -20.34 -0.99
CA GLU A 54 9.92 -21.12 -1.05
C GLU A 54 10.57 -20.89 -2.41
N ALA A 55 11.86 -20.57 -2.41
CA ALA A 55 12.61 -20.26 -3.61
C ALA A 55 13.98 -20.91 -3.60
N ARG A 56 14.44 -21.35 -4.77
CA ARG A 56 15.79 -21.90 -4.99
C ARG A 56 16.41 -21.23 -6.20
N LYS A 57 17.63 -20.79 -6.05
CA LYS A 57 18.46 -20.29 -7.14
C LYS A 57 19.31 -21.41 -7.70
N ASP A 58 19.17 -21.72 -8.98
CA ASP A 58 19.97 -22.77 -9.62
C ASP A 58 21.20 -22.19 -10.31
N SER A 59 21.11 -20.97 -10.87
CA SER A 59 22.20 -20.27 -11.54
C SER A 59 22.00 -18.76 -11.54
N GLY A 60 22.93 -18.02 -12.10
CA GLY A 60 22.89 -16.56 -12.21
C GLY A 60 23.66 -15.84 -11.10
N ASN A 61 23.80 -14.53 -11.26
CA ASN A 61 24.62 -13.71 -10.37
C ASN A 61 23.85 -13.17 -9.17
N GLU A 62 22.53 -13.02 -9.28
CA GLU A 62 21.68 -12.43 -8.23
C GLU A 62 20.75 -13.47 -7.62
N GLY A 63 20.06 -13.12 -6.55
CA GLY A 63 19.13 -13.99 -5.87
C GLY A 63 17.69 -13.80 -6.33
N PHE A 64 16.81 -13.29 -5.44
CA PHE A 64 15.38 -13.24 -5.67
C PHE A 64 14.84 -11.83 -5.47
N LEU A 65 13.78 -11.49 -6.22
CA LEU A 65 12.95 -10.32 -5.97
C LEU A 65 11.56 -10.79 -5.54
N MET A 66 11.19 -10.51 -4.30
CA MET A 66 9.89 -10.83 -3.76
C MET A 66 9.05 -9.55 -3.71
N LEU A 67 8.14 -9.38 -4.71
CA LEU A 67 7.30 -8.20 -4.83
C LEU A 67 6.17 -8.25 -3.81
N PHE A 68 5.86 -7.11 -3.24
CA PHE A 68 4.72 -6.87 -2.37
C PHE A 68 4.27 -5.41 -2.51
N ASP A 69 3.12 -5.05 -1.97
CA ASP A 69 2.54 -3.71 -2.12
C ASP A 69 2.58 -3.23 -3.57
N TYR A 70 2.15 -4.11 -4.47
CA TYR A 70 2.21 -3.88 -5.92
C TYR A 70 0.90 -3.30 -6.42
N THR A 71 0.93 -2.07 -6.91
CA THR A 71 -0.19 -1.43 -7.62
C THR A 71 0.02 -1.51 -9.13
N ASP A 72 1.18 -1.10 -9.60
CA ASP A 72 1.57 -1.10 -11.01
C ASP A 72 3.10 -1.13 -11.16
N ARG A 73 3.61 -0.98 -12.40
CA ARG A 73 5.04 -1.00 -12.69
C ARG A 73 5.81 0.21 -12.18
N GLN A 74 5.13 1.26 -11.74
CA GLN A 74 5.73 2.48 -11.19
C GLN A 74 5.57 2.58 -9.67
N ASN A 75 4.72 1.71 -9.09
CA ASN A 75 4.36 1.74 -7.67
C ASN A 75 4.36 0.32 -7.11
N TYR A 76 5.42 -0.05 -6.43
CA TYR A 76 5.61 -1.38 -5.82
C TYR A 76 6.74 -1.37 -4.80
N CYS A 77 6.76 -2.39 -3.98
CA CYS A 77 7.87 -2.73 -3.10
C CYS A 77 8.44 -4.09 -3.46
N TRP A 78 9.71 -4.30 -3.16
CA TRP A 78 10.29 -5.63 -3.18
C TRP A 78 11.32 -5.86 -2.06
N PHE A 79 11.37 -7.09 -1.62
CA PHE A 79 12.51 -7.60 -0.88
C PHE A 79 13.52 -8.14 -1.89
N ASN A 80 14.61 -7.42 -2.07
CA ASN A 80 15.73 -7.81 -2.93
C ASN A 80 16.67 -8.70 -2.12
N VAL A 81 16.62 -10.00 -2.37
CA VAL A 81 17.37 -11.03 -1.64
C VAL A 81 18.59 -11.43 -2.48
N GLY A 82 19.79 -11.14 -2.01
CA GLY A 82 21.01 -11.43 -2.75
C GLY A 82 21.13 -10.63 -4.06
N GLY A 83 20.73 -9.37 -4.03
CA GLY A 83 20.91 -8.44 -5.13
C GLY A 83 22.36 -7.92 -5.25
N TRP A 84 22.59 -7.02 -6.20
CA TRP A 84 23.89 -6.40 -6.48
C TRP A 84 25.02 -7.43 -6.62
N ASN A 85 24.85 -8.37 -7.54
CA ASN A 85 25.75 -9.52 -7.73
C ASN A 85 25.87 -10.40 -6.47
N ASN A 86 24.77 -10.64 -5.79
CA ASN A 86 24.69 -11.47 -4.58
C ASN A 86 25.61 -10.98 -3.45
N THR A 87 25.69 -9.66 -3.28
CA THR A 87 26.53 -9.06 -2.24
C THR A 87 25.76 -8.56 -1.05
N GLN A 88 24.48 -8.24 -1.24
CA GLN A 88 23.60 -7.68 -0.19
C GLN A 88 22.12 -7.94 -0.47
N SER A 89 21.32 -7.70 0.55
CA SER A 89 19.87 -7.73 0.47
C SER A 89 19.29 -6.44 1.09
N ALA A 90 18.18 -5.96 0.57
CA ALA A 90 17.53 -4.76 1.06
C ALA A 90 16.03 -4.75 0.72
N ILE A 91 15.28 -3.89 1.39
CA ILE A 91 13.93 -3.51 0.99
C ILE A 91 14.05 -2.26 0.12
N GLU A 92 13.45 -2.28 -1.06
CA GLU A 92 13.37 -1.14 -1.96
C GLU A 92 11.91 -0.85 -2.29
N GLN A 93 11.57 0.42 -2.38
CA GLN A 93 10.24 0.91 -2.77
C GLN A 93 10.38 1.74 -4.04
N THR A 94 9.41 1.60 -4.94
CA THR A 94 9.28 2.41 -6.14
C THR A 94 7.97 3.17 -6.05
N ILE A 95 8.04 4.50 -6.12
CA ILE A 95 6.89 5.41 -6.13
C ILE A 95 7.01 6.30 -7.37
N THR A 96 6.00 6.31 -8.22
CA THR A 96 5.98 7.07 -9.48
C THR A 96 7.25 6.85 -10.31
N GLY A 97 7.78 5.63 -10.30
CA GLY A 97 9.01 5.24 -11.00
C GLY A 97 10.32 5.59 -10.29
N GLY A 98 10.28 6.41 -9.23
CA GLY A 98 11.44 6.71 -8.39
C GLY A 98 11.68 5.58 -7.39
N LYS A 99 12.89 5.02 -7.39
CA LYS A 99 13.26 3.91 -6.50
C LYS A 99 14.12 4.41 -5.34
N GLU A 100 13.77 3.98 -4.14
CA GLU A 100 14.56 4.24 -2.93
C GLU A 100 14.74 2.97 -2.10
N LYS A 101 15.79 2.95 -1.30
CA LYS A 101 16.09 1.85 -0.38
C LYS A 101 15.54 2.22 1.01
N LEU A 102 14.64 1.39 1.54
CA LEU A 102 13.95 1.61 2.81
C LEU A 102 14.64 0.98 4.01
N SER A 103 15.58 0.07 3.79
CA SER A 103 16.25 -0.67 4.87
C SER A 103 17.76 -0.49 4.84
N GLY A 104 18.39 -0.75 5.97
CA GLY A 104 19.82 -1.08 6.00
C GLY A 104 20.13 -2.34 5.17
N GLU A 105 21.38 -2.48 4.78
CA GLU A 105 21.84 -3.59 3.96
C GLU A 105 22.13 -4.81 4.83
N SER A 106 21.60 -5.95 4.44
CA SER A 106 22.06 -7.26 4.92
C SER A 106 23.12 -7.80 3.96
N LYS A 107 24.30 -8.14 4.45
CA LYS A 107 25.42 -8.67 3.64
C LYS A 107 25.36 -10.19 3.46
N GLN A 108 24.23 -10.80 3.70
CA GLN A 108 24.04 -12.24 3.53
C GLN A 108 23.85 -12.57 2.05
N LYS A 109 24.32 -13.76 1.68
CA LYS A 109 24.35 -14.24 0.29
C LYS A 109 23.44 -15.45 0.11
N VAL A 110 22.90 -15.57 -1.11
CA VAL A 110 22.13 -16.74 -1.55
C VAL A 110 23.07 -17.73 -2.24
N GLN A 111 22.96 -19.01 -1.91
CA GLN A 111 23.73 -20.09 -2.53
C GLN A 111 22.91 -20.79 -3.61
N ASN A 112 23.59 -21.24 -4.68
CA ASN A 112 22.95 -22.05 -5.71
C ASN A 112 22.55 -23.43 -5.16
N GLY A 113 21.43 -23.96 -5.60
CA GLY A 113 20.92 -25.28 -5.25
C GLY A 113 20.29 -25.38 -3.86
N VAL A 114 20.25 -24.30 -3.10
CA VAL A 114 19.66 -24.26 -1.75
C VAL A 114 18.26 -23.69 -1.78
N TRP A 115 17.30 -24.36 -1.14
CA TRP A 115 15.96 -23.85 -0.91
C TRP A 115 15.95 -22.90 0.27
N TYR A 116 15.29 -21.78 0.12
CA TYR A 116 15.08 -20.75 1.13
C TYR A 116 13.59 -20.50 1.32
N THR A 117 13.18 -20.33 2.56
CA THR A 117 11.86 -19.75 2.88
C THR A 117 12.02 -18.23 2.96
N LEU A 118 11.47 -17.54 2.00
CA LEU A 118 11.41 -16.08 1.98
C LEU A 118 10.08 -15.62 2.55
N GLN A 119 10.10 -14.61 3.42
CA GLN A 119 8.90 -14.05 4.04
C GLN A 119 9.00 -12.54 4.15
N VAL A 120 7.89 -11.88 3.84
CA VAL A 120 7.66 -10.45 4.06
C VAL A 120 6.46 -10.32 4.97
N ASP A 121 6.64 -9.70 6.12
CA ASP A 121 5.57 -9.31 7.02
C ASP A 121 5.37 -7.81 6.94
N VAL A 122 4.16 -7.40 6.59
CA VAL A 122 3.73 -6.01 6.56
C VAL A 122 2.78 -5.77 7.73
N ASP A 123 3.07 -4.78 8.55
CA ASP A 123 2.20 -4.27 9.62
C ASP A 123 2.10 -2.75 9.46
N ARG A 124 1.08 -2.30 8.77
CA ARG A 124 0.93 -0.90 8.32
C ARG A 124 2.15 -0.45 7.51
N ASP A 125 2.85 0.56 7.98
CA ASP A 125 4.05 1.08 7.32
C ASP A 125 5.32 0.26 7.65
N SER A 126 5.26 -0.63 8.63
CA SER A 126 6.42 -1.42 9.05
C SER A 126 6.55 -2.69 8.22
N VAL A 127 7.74 -2.92 7.67
CA VAL A 127 8.05 -4.12 6.90
C VAL A 127 9.20 -4.89 7.55
N THR A 128 8.99 -6.18 7.75
CA THR A 128 10.02 -7.11 8.21
C THR A 128 10.21 -8.21 7.17
N CYS A 129 11.43 -8.34 6.65
CA CYS A 129 11.79 -9.34 5.67
C CYS A 129 12.69 -10.41 6.29
N MET A 130 12.34 -11.67 6.08
CA MET A 130 13.01 -12.82 6.67
C MET A 130 13.42 -13.84 5.62
N VAL A 131 14.52 -14.53 5.91
CA VAL A 131 14.97 -15.72 5.17
C VAL A 131 15.20 -16.82 6.20
N ASP A 132 14.55 -17.98 6.00
CA ASP A 132 14.57 -19.13 6.92
C ASP A 132 14.28 -18.74 8.37
N GLY A 133 13.27 -17.88 8.55
CA GLY A 133 12.85 -17.39 9.87
C GLY A 133 13.79 -16.37 10.52
N LYS A 134 14.91 -15.99 9.87
CA LYS A 134 15.83 -14.97 10.37
C LYS A 134 15.56 -13.64 9.70
N VAL A 135 15.46 -12.59 10.49
CA VAL A 135 15.29 -11.23 9.96
C VAL A 135 16.57 -10.80 9.24
N TRP A 136 16.43 -10.47 7.96
CA TRP A 136 17.50 -9.91 7.14
C TRP A 136 17.38 -8.40 6.98
N CYS A 137 16.16 -7.90 6.81
CA CYS A 137 15.91 -6.48 6.60
C CYS A 137 14.67 -6.04 7.38
N LYS A 138 14.69 -4.79 7.86
CA LYS A 138 13.53 -4.07 8.38
C LYS A 138 13.50 -2.69 7.79
N GLY A 139 12.33 -2.20 7.46
CA GLY A 139 12.13 -0.87 6.91
C GLY A 139 10.76 -0.32 7.24
N MET A 140 10.58 0.95 6.88
CA MET A 140 9.30 1.62 6.92
C MET A 140 8.96 2.02 5.48
N LEU A 141 7.75 1.71 5.03
CA LEU A 141 7.23 2.21 3.76
C LEU A 141 7.20 3.74 3.83
N THR A 142 7.74 4.39 2.82
CA THR A 142 7.70 5.85 2.68
C THR A 142 6.59 6.20 1.69
N GLY A 143 5.88 7.28 1.95
CA GLY A 143 4.70 7.62 1.17
C GLY A 143 3.52 6.67 1.40
N GLY A 144 3.52 6.02 2.55
CA GLY A 144 2.64 4.97 3.07
C GLY A 144 1.40 4.69 2.24
N ASP A 145 0.89 3.51 2.28
CA ASP A 145 -0.30 3.13 1.56
C ASP A 145 -1.17 4.35 1.16
N MET A 146 -1.06 4.78 -0.10
CA MET A 146 -1.96 5.82 -0.64
C MET A 146 -3.42 5.33 -0.63
N HIS A 147 -3.69 4.21 0.05
CA HIS A 147 -4.99 3.60 0.26
C HIS A 147 -5.59 3.90 1.63
N GLY A 148 -4.94 4.74 2.43
CA GLY A 148 -5.37 5.05 3.78
C GLY A 148 -6.25 6.29 3.90
N ILE A 149 -6.92 6.39 5.05
CA ILE A 149 -7.57 7.61 5.50
C ILE A 149 -6.67 8.28 6.52
N TYR A 150 -6.34 9.53 6.24
CA TYR A 150 -5.52 10.37 7.10
C TYR A 150 -6.37 11.49 7.66
N SER A 151 -6.16 11.83 8.93
CA SER A 151 -6.86 12.95 9.53
C SER A 151 -5.96 13.76 10.46
N ASN A 152 -6.27 15.03 10.53
CA ASN A 152 -5.64 15.98 11.46
C ASN A 152 -6.68 17.00 11.89
N SER A 153 -6.64 17.43 13.14
CA SER A 153 -7.58 18.40 13.69
C SER A 153 -6.86 19.57 14.33
N THR A 154 -7.43 20.76 14.18
CA THR A 154 -6.98 22.00 14.81
C THR A 154 -8.20 22.79 15.32
N VAL A 155 -8.04 23.51 16.42
CA VAL A 155 -9.07 24.39 16.98
C VAL A 155 -8.64 25.83 16.80
N ASP A 156 -9.53 26.64 16.26
CA ASP A 156 -9.44 28.10 16.34
C ASP A 156 -10.20 28.59 17.58
N GLU A 157 -9.43 28.96 18.60
CA GLU A 157 -9.99 29.42 19.88
C GLU A 157 -10.75 30.76 19.77
N LYS A 158 -10.43 31.57 18.76
CA LYS A 158 -11.10 32.87 18.56
C LYS A 158 -12.49 32.72 17.97
N THR A 159 -12.65 31.79 17.08
CA THR A 159 -13.92 31.52 16.39
C THR A 159 -14.68 30.34 17.00
N HIS A 160 -14.12 29.68 18.01
CA HIS A 160 -14.65 28.46 18.59
C HIS A 160 -14.99 27.39 17.49
N THR A 161 -14.08 27.25 16.53
CA THR A 161 -14.27 26.36 15.41
C THR A 161 -13.21 25.26 15.39
N LEU A 162 -13.64 24.01 15.37
CA LEU A 162 -12.77 22.87 15.12
C LEU A 162 -12.73 22.62 13.62
N TYR A 163 -11.53 22.56 13.07
CA TYR A 163 -11.26 22.13 11.70
C TYR A 163 -10.66 20.74 11.72
N THR A 164 -11.31 19.78 11.07
CA THR A 164 -10.77 18.43 10.88
C THR A 164 -10.59 18.20 9.39
N LYS A 165 -9.34 18.04 8.97
CA LYS A 165 -9.00 17.61 7.61
C LYS A 165 -9.03 16.09 7.57
N VAL A 166 -9.72 15.51 6.59
CA VAL A 166 -9.77 14.08 6.31
C VAL A 166 -9.41 13.89 4.84
N ILE A 167 -8.43 13.03 4.59
CA ILE A 167 -7.95 12.68 3.25
C ILE A 167 -8.22 11.20 3.05
N ASN A 168 -8.90 10.84 1.97
CA ASN A 168 -9.07 9.47 1.53
C ASN A 168 -8.36 9.30 0.18
N LEU A 169 -7.28 8.55 0.20
CA LEU A 169 -6.50 8.21 -1.00
C LEU A 169 -6.89 6.85 -1.57
N GLY A 170 -7.80 6.13 -0.90
CA GLY A 170 -8.29 4.82 -1.31
C GLY A 170 -9.35 4.90 -2.40
N HIS A 171 -9.67 3.72 -2.95
CA HIS A 171 -10.66 3.52 -4.01
C HIS A 171 -12.10 3.37 -3.47
N ASP A 172 -12.25 3.20 -2.17
CA ASP A 172 -13.53 2.95 -1.53
C ASP A 172 -14.01 4.14 -0.71
N ALA A 173 -15.32 4.41 -0.78
CA ALA A 173 -15.96 5.35 0.13
C ALA A 173 -16.08 4.73 1.51
N THR A 174 -15.89 5.53 2.54
CA THR A 174 -16.08 5.09 3.93
C THR A 174 -16.90 6.10 4.73
N GLU A 175 -17.45 5.66 5.85
CA GLU A 175 -18.09 6.53 6.82
C GLU A 175 -17.07 7.00 7.86
N GLY A 176 -16.99 8.32 8.05
CA GLY A 176 -16.21 8.96 9.11
C GLY A 176 -17.07 9.30 10.32
N THR A 177 -16.51 9.12 11.50
CA THR A 177 -17.12 9.55 12.75
C THR A 177 -16.12 10.41 13.53
N LEU A 178 -16.50 11.63 13.85
CA LEU A 178 -15.73 12.53 14.70
C LEU A 178 -16.38 12.62 16.07
N HIS A 179 -15.66 12.29 17.13
CA HIS A 179 -16.07 12.43 18.51
C HIS A 179 -15.41 13.63 19.17
N LEU A 180 -16.21 14.50 19.75
CA LEU A 180 -15.73 15.65 20.51
C LEU A 180 -15.53 15.26 21.98
N CYS A 181 -14.32 15.42 22.48
CA CYS A 181 -13.99 15.21 23.88
C CYS A 181 -14.02 16.55 24.62
N GLY A 182 -15.13 16.89 25.27
CA GLY A 182 -15.23 18.10 26.09
C GLY A 182 -15.79 19.33 25.39
N GLY A 183 -16.65 19.15 24.37
CA GLY A 183 -17.37 20.24 23.68
C GLY A 183 -18.62 19.73 23.00
N HIS A 184 -19.49 20.66 22.61
CA HIS A 184 -20.70 20.35 21.87
C HIS A 184 -20.71 21.03 20.52
N ALA A 185 -21.07 20.30 19.47
CA ALA A 185 -21.24 20.83 18.13
C ALA A 185 -22.59 21.47 17.95
N THR A 186 -22.61 22.71 17.49
CA THR A 186 -23.87 23.39 17.12
C THR A 186 -24.19 23.27 15.65
N LYS A 187 -23.11 23.17 14.81
CA LYS A 187 -23.20 23.04 13.37
C LYS A 187 -21.93 22.38 12.84
N ALA A 188 -22.09 21.56 11.83
CA ALA A 188 -20.97 20.98 11.08
C ALA A 188 -21.18 21.12 9.56
N THR A 189 -20.16 21.59 8.87
CA THR A 189 -20.15 21.70 7.41
C THR A 189 -18.88 21.06 6.88
N ILE A 190 -18.91 20.58 5.64
CA ILE A 190 -17.77 19.98 4.97
C ILE A 190 -17.52 20.73 3.67
N THR A 191 -16.30 21.21 3.49
CA THR A 191 -15.78 21.58 2.18
C THR A 191 -14.97 20.42 1.64
N ARG A 192 -15.40 19.88 0.51
CA ARG A 192 -14.83 18.65 -0.07
C ARG A 192 -14.31 18.90 -1.46
N LEU A 193 -13.12 18.35 -1.73
CA LEU A 193 -12.59 18.15 -3.07
C LEU A 193 -12.54 16.64 -3.28
N ALA A 194 -13.21 16.12 -4.30
CA ALA A 194 -13.24 14.70 -4.62
C ALA A 194 -13.11 14.49 -6.14
N ALA A 195 -12.49 13.39 -6.51
CA ALA A 195 -12.33 12.94 -7.88
C ALA A 195 -12.96 11.55 -8.07
N GLU A 196 -13.31 11.18 -9.28
CA GLU A 196 -13.76 9.82 -9.59
C GLU A 196 -12.57 8.85 -9.67
N GLN A 197 -11.43 9.37 -10.12
CA GLN A 197 -10.17 8.64 -10.21
C GLN A 197 -9.03 9.48 -9.62
N GLY A 198 -8.04 8.83 -9.03
CA GLY A 198 -6.87 9.50 -8.43
C GLY A 198 -6.02 10.30 -9.44
N THR A 199 -6.21 10.06 -10.73
CA THR A 199 -5.55 10.75 -11.86
C THR A 199 -6.36 11.88 -12.45
N ASP A 200 -7.56 12.17 -11.94
CA ASP A 200 -8.40 13.24 -12.44
C ASP A 200 -7.75 14.60 -12.20
N GLU A 201 -7.75 15.42 -13.24
CA GLU A 201 -7.20 16.78 -13.21
C GLU A 201 -8.12 17.76 -13.93
N ASN A 202 -8.02 19.02 -13.56
CA ASN A 202 -8.71 20.09 -14.28
C ASN A 202 -7.94 20.42 -15.56
N THR A 203 -8.65 20.49 -16.66
CA THR A 203 -8.13 20.89 -17.96
C THR A 203 -8.80 22.17 -18.46
N MET A 204 -8.30 22.74 -19.54
CA MET A 204 -8.98 23.91 -20.17
C MET A 204 -10.38 23.56 -20.70
N GLN A 205 -10.62 22.29 -21.04
CA GLN A 205 -11.92 21.82 -21.54
C GLN A 205 -12.86 21.46 -20.36
N GLU A 206 -12.32 21.01 -19.26
CA GLU A 206 -13.07 20.62 -18.05
C GLU A 206 -12.47 21.29 -16.80
N PRO A 207 -12.58 22.62 -16.66
CA PRO A 207 -11.88 23.36 -15.61
C PRO A 207 -12.43 23.15 -14.20
N LEU A 208 -13.59 22.51 -14.09
CA LEU A 208 -14.26 22.22 -12.82
C LEU A 208 -14.49 20.71 -12.59
N LYS A 209 -13.74 19.85 -13.30
CA LYS A 209 -13.85 18.40 -13.13
C LYS A 209 -13.57 17.98 -11.67
N VAL A 210 -12.59 18.62 -11.05
CA VAL A 210 -12.30 18.48 -9.63
C VAL A 210 -12.44 19.86 -8.98
N ALA A 211 -13.58 20.10 -8.33
CA ALA A 211 -13.91 21.40 -7.75
C ALA A 211 -14.42 21.25 -6.31
N PRO A 212 -14.18 22.25 -5.43
CA PRO A 212 -14.69 22.23 -4.08
C PRO A 212 -16.22 22.24 -4.05
N LEU A 213 -16.79 21.34 -3.25
CA LEU A 213 -18.22 21.23 -2.98
C LEU A 213 -18.47 21.39 -1.49
N GLN A 214 -19.50 22.15 -1.11
CA GLN A 214 -19.97 22.21 0.26
C GLN A 214 -21.09 21.20 0.47
N VAL A 215 -20.95 20.40 1.53
CA VAL A 215 -21.95 19.43 1.98
C VAL A 215 -22.16 19.58 3.50
N GLU A 216 -23.33 19.20 3.97
CA GLU A 216 -23.60 19.18 5.40
C GLU A 216 -23.11 17.87 6.03
N ALA A 217 -22.60 17.96 7.26
CA ALA A 217 -22.33 16.82 8.11
C ALA A 217 -23.47 16.64 9.11
N GLN A 218 -23.77 15.39 9.45
CA GLN A 218 -24.79 15.09 10.43
C GLN A 218 -24.23 15.23 11.84
N VAL A 219 -24.76 16.20 12.60
CA VAL A 219 -24.51 16.29 14.05
C VAL A 219 -25.55 15.43 14.75
N GLU A 220 -25.09 14.46 15.52
CA GLU A 220 -25.97 13.56 16.27
C GLU A 220 -26.64 14.31 17.44
N PRO A 221 -27.78 13.77 18.00
CA PRO A 221 -28.50 14.40 19.10
C PRO A 221 -27.69 14.62 20.38
N ASP A 222 -26.61 13.87 20.56
CA ASP A 222 -25.68 14.03 21.69
C ASP A 222 -24.77 15.26 21.56
N GLN A 223 -24.80 15.92 20.38
CA GLN A 223 -23.98 17.08 20.02
C GLN A 223 -22.46 16.86 20.17
N SER A 224 -22.03 15.63 20.44
CA SER A 224 -20.62 15.26 20.58
C SER A 224 -20.12 14.35 19.46
N THR A 225 -21.04 13.84 18.65
CA THR A 225 -20.75 12.92 17.55
C THR A 225 -21.17 13.53 16.21
N ILE A 226 -20.26 13.57 15.25
CA ILE A 226 -20.52 14.03 13.88
C ILE A 226 -20.23 12.89 12.93
N ARG A 227 -21.22 12.53 12.07
CA ARG A 227 -21.08 11.53 11.02
C ARG A 227 -21.01 12.17 9.65
N PHE A 228 -20.18 11.61 8.79
CA PHE A 228 -20.00 12.11 7.44
C PHE A 228 -19.45 11.02 6.51
N GLN A 229 -19.72 11.17 5.22
CA GLN A 229 -19.15 10.31 4.20
C GLN A 229 -17.78 10.82 3.76
N VAL A 230 -16.84 9.91 3.54
CA VAL A 230 -15.49 10.17 3.02
C VAL A 230 -15.37 9.45 1.68
N PRO A 231 -15.65 10.10 0.54
CA PRO A 231 -15.54 9.48 -0.78
C PRO A 231 -14.11 9.06 -1.10
N PRO A 232 -13.92 8.15 -2.09
CA PRO A 232 -12.60 7.86 -2.60
C PRO A 232 -11.95 9.12 -3.19
N PHE A 233 -10.63 9.13 -3.25
CA PHE A 233 -9.82 10.21 -3.84
C PHE A 233 -10.27 11.60 -3.43
N SER A 234 -10.44 11.82 -2.10
CA SER A 234 -11.01 13.07 -1.59
C SER A 234 -10.18 13.70 -0.49
N ILE A 235 -10.28 15.02 -0.44
CA ILE A 235 -9.88 15.85 0.69
C ILE A 235 -11.14 16.51 1.23
N SER A 236 -11.46 16.27 2.49
CA SER A 236 -12.62 16.86 3.19
C SER A 236 -12.13 17.70 4.37
N ILE A 237 -12.59 18.92 4.46
CA ILE A 237 -12.37 19.80 5.62
C ILE A 237 -13.70 19.98 6.34
N LEU A 238 -13.83 19.36 7.50
CA LEU A 238 -14.94 19.59 8.41
C LEU A 238 -14.69 20.87 9.19
N SER A 239 -15.68 21.75 9.21
CA SER A 239 -15.73 22.94 10.06
C SER A 239 -16.85 22.75 11.04
N VAL A 240 -16.51 22.61 12.32
CA VAL A 240 -17.46 22.33 13.41
C VAL A 240 -17.49 23.52 14.35
N SER A 241 -18.64 24.19 14.46
CA SER A 241 -18.85 25.26 15.43
C SER A 241 -19.08 24.65 16.83
N LEU A 242 -18.25 25.03 17.77
CA LEU A 242 -18.24 24.54 19.15
C LEU A 242 -18.98 25.54 20.07
N GLN A 243 -19.65 24.99 21.10
CA GLN A 243 -20.27 25.72 22.18
C GLN A 243 -19.53 25.50 23.49
#